data_c114f4a2ef4751f3adf5b1040f57fe16
#
_entry.id   c114f4a2ef4751f3adf5b1040f57fe16
#
_cell.length_a   1.000
_cell.length_b   1.000
_cell.length_c   1.000
_cell.angle_alpha   90.00
_cell.angle_beta   90.00
_cell.angle_gamma   90.00
#
_symmetry.space_group_name_H-M   'P 1'
#
loop_
_entity.id
_entity.type
_entity.pdbx_description
1 polymer ?
#
loop_
_entity_poly.entity_id
_entity_poly.type
_entity_poly.pdbx_seq_one_letter_code
_entity_poly.pdbx_strand_id
1 'polypeptide(L)'
;MMQAYRTECNYRSAARLSPAELRTAAANREILQATALAFDTRRQLRFEIGGAKAVMPFAQCADGAETGAVRDIAVLTRVGRPTCFVIEGVDTDETGQPVYRLSRAEAQRMCKAEYLDGLVPGDILPCVVTHIEPFGAFCDVGCGISALLPIDCMSVSRISSPADRVSVGQQILCVIRNRDPQGRFVLTIRELLGTWAENAAAFTVGETVVGIVRSVEEYGTFVEIAPNLAGLAESCSDLVPGQAVSVYIKNILPDKMKIKLVIAVSYTHLTLPTSLSV
;
A
#
# COMPACT_ATOMS: atom_id res chain seq x y z
N MET A 1 24.53 6.51 -12.90
CA MET A 1 23.41 7.06 -12.08
C MET A 1 22.59 5.87 -11.62
N MET A 2 22.47 5.61 -10.31
CA MET A 2 21.66 4.47 -9.81
C MET A 2 20.20 4.70 -10.26
N GLN A 3 19.59 3.68 -10.83
CA GLN A 3 18.17 3.70 -11.21
C GLN A 3 17.33 3.77 -9.93
N ALA A 4 16.44 4.77 -9.84
CA ALA A 4 15.53 4.88 -8.72
C ALA A 4 14.38 3.88 -8.91
N TYR A 5 14.34 2.82 -8.10
CA TYR A 5 13.24 1.86 -8.09
C TYR A 5 11.99 2.49 -7.48
N ARG A 6 10.84 2.28 -8.14
CA ARG A 6 9.55 2.86 -7.80
C ARG A 6 8.50 1.76 -7.71
N THR A 7 7.39 2.10 -7.10
CA THR A 7 6.18 1.26 -7.14
C THR A 7 5.62 1.17 -8.56
N GLU A 8 4.92 0.11 -8.90
CA GLU A 8 4.55 -0.30 -10.25
C GLU A 8 3.85 0.78 -11.09
N CYS A 9 3.04 1.65 -10.48
CA CYS A 9 2.30 2.68 -11.22
C CYS A 9 3.06 4.00 -11.41
N ASN A 10 4.34 4.08 -11.03
CA ASN A 10 5.12 5.32 -10.98
C ASN A 10 6.30 5.37 -11.96
N TYR A 11 6.33 4.47 -12.94
CA TYR A 11 7.34 4.50 -14.00
C TYR A 11 6.91 5.34 -15.19
N ARG A 12 7.88 5.64 -16.07
CA ARG A 12 7.61 6.36 -17.32
C ARG A 12 6.71 5.51 -18.21
N SER A 13 5.63 6.12 -18.72
CA SER A 13 4.70 5.41 -19.62
C SER A 13 5.34 5.19 -21.01
N ALA A 14 5.27 3.95 -21.46
CA ALA A 14 5.73 3.55 -22.79
C ALA A 14 4.71 3.82 -23.90
N ALA A 15 3.46 4.17 -23.57
CA ALA A 15 2.36 4.28 -24.54
C ALA A 15 2.60 5.31 -25.65
N ARG A 16 3.37 6.37 -25.35
CA ARG A 16 3.62 7.49 -26.30
C ARG A 16 5.08 7.65 -26.70
N LEU A 17 5.93 6.67 -26.39
CA LEU A 17 7.34 6.74 -26.76
C LEU A 17 7.53 6.45 -28.25
N SER A 18 8.43 7.19 -28.88
CA SER A 18 8.84 6.92 -30.25
C SER A 18 9.66 5.61 -30.36
N PRO A 19 9.75 4.99 -31.54
CA PRO A 19 10.58 3.81 -31.73
C PRO A 19 12.07 4.01 -31.36
N ALA A 20 12.57 5.24 -31.49
CA ALA A 20 13.96 5.59 -31.09
C ALA A 20 14.10 5.58 -29.56
N GLU A 21 13.14 6.16 -28.83
CA GLU A 21 13.13 6.17 -27.37
C GLU A 21 12.96 4.76 -26.81
N LEU A 22 12.09 3.92 -27.43
CA LEU A 22 11.93 2.53 -27.02
C LEU A 22 13.22 1.72 -27.20
N ARG A 23 13.97 1.94 -28.31
CA ARG A 23 15.28 1.29 -28.51
C ARG A 23 16.30 1.77 -27.46
N THR A 24 16.32 3.05 -27.14
CA THR A 24 17.21 3.61 -26.12
C THR A 24 16.87 3.04 -24.75
N ALA A 25 15.58 2.96 -24.39
CA ALA A 25 15.11 2.39 -23.14
C ALA A 25 15.48 0.90 -23.03
N ALA A 26 15.35 0.13 -24.13
CA ALA A 26 15.76 -1.27 -24.19
C ALA A 26 17.27 -1.42 -23.98
N ALA A 27 18.09 -0.62 -24.66
CA ALA A 27 19.56 -0.63 -24.52
C ALA A 27 20.02 -0.31 -23.09
N ASN A 28 19.33 0.62 -22.43
CA ASN A 28 19.62 1.07 -21.07
C ASN A 28 18.95 0.18 -20.00
N ARG A 29 18.18 -0.83 -20.40
CA ARG A 29 17.35 -1.65 -19.49
C ARG A 29 16.45 -0.78 -18.58
N GLU A 30 15.93 0.32 -19.14
CA GLU A 30 15.06 1.24 -18.42
C GLU A 30 13.73 0.53 -18.08
N ILE A 31 13.29 0.67 -16.82
CA ILE A 31 11.98 0.16 -16.42
C ILE A 31 10.92 1.17 -16.87
N LEU A 32 10.02 0.69 -17.70
CA LEU A 32 8.86 1.41 -18.23
C LEU A 32 7.57 0.81 -17.70
N GLN A 33 6.44 1.46 -17.98
CA GLN A 33 5.12 0.91 -17.69
C GLN A 33 4.15 1.11 -18.86
N ALA A 34 3.20 0.18 -18.98
CA ALA A 34 2.03 0.30 -19.84
C ALA A 34 0.86 -0.48 -19.25
N THR A 35 -0.37 -0.18 -19.69
CA THR A 35 -1.55 -0.95 -19.29
C THR A 35 -1.64 -2.25 -20.08
N ALA A 36 -1.78 -3.37 -19.38
CA ALA A 36 -2.03 -4.65 -20.01
C ALA A 36 -3.44 -4.68 -20.61
N LEU A 37 -3.57 -4.97 -21.90
CA LEU A 37 -4.82 -4.91 -22.64
C LEU A 37 -5.63 -6.21 -22.55
N ALA A 38 -4.95 -7.36 -22.63
CA ALA A 38 -5.58 -8.67 -22.62
C ALA A 38 -4.59 -9.75 -22.21
N PHE A 39 -5.10 -10.89 -21.78
CA PHE A 39 -4.34 -12.14 -21.66
C PHE A 39 -4.85 -13.11 -22.74
N ASP A 40 -3.97 -13.57 -23.60
CA ASP A 40 -4.35 -14.34 -24.78
C ASP A 40 -4.26 -15.87 -24.58
N THR A 41 -4.71 -16.61 -25.58
CA THR A 41 -4.69 -18.09 -25.60
C THR A 41 -3.29 -18.70 -25.62
N ARG A 42 -2.27 -17.92 -25.99
CA ARG A 42 -0.85 -18.29 -25.93
C ARG A 42 -0.24 -18.07 -24.55
N ARG A 43 -1.09 -17.72 -23.56
CA ARG A 43 -0.66 -17.38 -22.19
C ARG A 43 0.31 -16.19 -22.14
N GLN A 44 -0.03 -15.09 -22.84
CA GLN A 44 0.76 -13.87 -22.87
C GLN A 44 -0.12 -12.67 -22.51
N LEU A 45 0.41 -11.73 -21.75
CA LEU A 45 -0.18 -10.40 -21.62
C LEU A 45 0.16 -9.57 -22.86
N ARG A 46 -0.84 -8.92 -23.41
CA ARG A 46 -0.72 -8.04 -24.59
C ARG A 46 -0.74 -6.60 -24.16
N PHE A 47 0.13 -5.81 -24.81
CA PHE A 47 0.26 -4.38 -24.60
C PHE A 47 0.34 -3.65 -25.93
N GLU A 48 0.20 -2.33 -25.87
CA GLU A 48 0.54 -1.41 -26.95
C GLU A 48 1.51 -0.37 -26.40
N ILE A 49 2.68 -0.22 -27.02
CA ILE A 49 3.72 0.74 -26.64
C ILE A 49 4.21 1.48 -27.89
N GLY A 50 4.22 2.80 -27.83
CA GLY A 50 4.63 3.62 -28.99
C GLY A 50 3.85 3.33 -30.27
N GLY A 51 2.60 2.91 -30.17
CA GLY A 51 1.75 2.51 -31.31
C GLY A 51 2.09 1.12 -31.90
N ALA A 52 3.02 0.37 -31.28
CA ALA A 52 3.38 -0.97 -31.71
C ALA A 52 2.86 -2.04 -30.74
N LYS A 53 2.67 -3.25 -31.25
CA LYS A 53 2.30 -4.41 -30.43
C LYS A 53 3.45 -4.79 -29.49
N ALA A 54 3.09 -5.20 -28.27
CA ALA A 54 4.04 -5.77 -27.33
C ALA A 54 3.41 -6.95 -26.59
N VAL A 55 4.21 -7.93 -26.23
CA VAL A 55 3.80 -9.16 -25.57
C VAL A 55 4.70 -9.46 -24.40
N MET A 56 4.11 -10.00 -23.33
CA MET A 56 4.81 -10.50 -22.16
C MET A 56 4.38 -11.94 -21.92
N PRO A 57 5.25 -12.93 -22.23
CA PRO A 57 4.95 -14.34 -21.98
C PRO A 57 4.67 -14.57 -20.48
N PHE A 58 3.86 -15.58 -20.16
CA PHE A 58 3.51 -15.91 -18.77
C PHE A 58 4.75 -16.02 -17.87
N ALA A 59 5.79 -16.68 -18.32
CA ALA A 59 7.06 -16.84 -17.61
C ALA A 59 7.72 -15.49 -17.24
N GLN A 60 7.44 -14.44 -18.01
CA GLN A 60 7.97 -13.09 -17.81
C GLN A 60 7.02 -12.15 -17.07
N CYS A 61 5.82 -12.62 -16.69
CA CYS A 61 4.83 -11.77 -16.00
C CYS A 61 5.15 -11.51 -14.53
N ALA A 62 5.94 -12.38 -13.91
CA ALA A 62 6.42 -12.16 -12.53
C ALA A 62 7.65 -13.03 -12.28
N ASP A 63 8.50 -12.59 -11.38
CA ASP A 63 9.61 -13.39 -10.89
C ASP A 63 9.08 -14.64 -10.17
N GLY A 64 9.58 -15.83 -10.56
CA GLY A 64 9.08 -17.12 -10.12
C GLY A 64 7.92 -17.70 -10.96
N ALA A 65 7.45 -17.02 -12.01
CA ALA A 65 6.41 -17.57 -12.89
C ALA A 65 6.90 -18.80 -13.67
N GLU A 66 8.18 -18.84 -14.02
CA GLU A 66 8.82 -19.97 -14.70
C GLU A 66 8.82 -21.25 -13.86
N THR A 67 8.93 -21.12 -12.54
CA THR A 67 9.01 -22.26 -11.60
C THR A 67 7.64 -22.71 -11.10
N GLY A 68 6.55 -22.10 -11.58
CA GLY A 68 5.18 -22.41 -11.13
C GLY A 68 4.81 -21.80 -9.77
N ALA A 69 5.66 -20.95 -9.20
CA ALA A 69 5.37 -20.25 -7.94
C ALA A 69 4.25 -19.20 -8.10
N VAL A 70 3.96 -18.78 -9.34
CA VAL A 70 2.93 -17.78 -9.65
C VAL A 70 1.72 -18.46 -10.26
N ARG A 71 0.54 -18.23 -9.69
CA ARG A 71 -0.73 -18.76 -10.21
C ARG A 71 -1.24 -17.91 -11.38
N ASP A 72 -1.96 -18.52 -12.31
CA ASP A 72 -2.55 -17.85 -13.48
C ASP A 72 -3.41 -16.63 -13.08
N ILE A 73 -4.17 -16.73 -11.99
CA ILE A 73 -5.01 -15.65 -11.50
C ILE A 73 -4.21 -14.37 -11.19
N ALA A 74 -2.99 -14.50 -10.70
CA ALA A 74 -2.14 -13.35 -10.39
C ALA A 74 -1.70 -12.58 -11.65
N VAL A 75 -1.61 -13.27 -12.78
CA VAL A 75 -1.32 -12.67 -14.09
C VAL A 75 -2.60 -12.11 -14.72
N LEU A 76 -3.72 -12.86 -14.66
CA LEU A 76 -5.01 -12.42 -15.18
C LEU A 76 -5.50 -11.10 -14.54
N THR A 77 -5.24 -10.90 -13.25
CA THR A 77 -5.60 -9.66 -12.54
C THR A 77 -4.79 -8.44 -12.99
N ARG A 78 -3.78 -8.61 -13.86
CA ARG A 78 -3.01 -7.50 -14.45
C ARG A 78 -3.73 -6.84 -15.62
N VAL A 79 -4.66 -7.53 -16.26
CA VAL A 79 -5.43 -6.95 -17.37
C VAL A 79 -6.18 -5.71 -16.90
N GLY A 80 -6.06 -4.62 -17.66
CA GLY A 80 -6.61 -3.31 -17.33
C GLY A 80 -5.79 -2.50 -16.30
N ARG A 81 -4.64 -3.01 -15.83
CA ARG A 81 -3.78 -2.32 -14.85
C ARG A 81 -2.43 -1.91 -15.44
N PRO A 82 -1.87 -0.79 -15.00
CA PRO A 82 -0.49 -0.44 -15.27
C PRO A 82 0.43 -1.56 -14.78
N THR A 83 1.37 -1.95 -15.60
CA THR A 83 2.33 -3.00 -15.31
C THR A 83 3.72 -2.51 -15.72
N CYS A 84 4.69 -2.62 -14.82
CA CYS A 84 6.07 -2.24 -15.11
C CYS A 84 6.81 -3.37 -15.82
N PHE A 85 7.79 -3.04 -16.65
CA PHE A 85 8.59 -3.99 -17.40
C PHE A 85 9.88 -3.38 -17.94
N VAL A 86 10.79 -4.23 -18.34
CA VAL A 86 11.88 -3.91 -19.26
C VAL A 86 11.59 -4.49 -20.64
N ILE A 87 12.15 -3.89 -21.69
CA ILE A 87 12.08 -4.41 -23.04
C ILE A 87 13.26 -5.38 -23.23
N GLU A 88 13.00 -6.66 -23.44
CA GLU A 88 14.03 -7.69 -23.66
C GLU A 88 14.48 -7.80 -25.11
N GLY A 89 13.60 -7.47 -26.04
CA GLY A 89 13.90 -7.55 -27.45
C GLY A 89 12.75 -7.11 -28.34
N VAL A 90 13.00 -7.14 -29.64
CA VAL A 90 12.02 -6.79 -30.67
C VAL A 90 12.02 -7.91 -31.70
N ASP A 91 10.87 -8.49 -31.93
CA ASP A 91 10.61 -9.47 -32.98
C ASP A 91 9.83 -8.79 -34.12
N THR A 92 9.56 -9.54 -35.18
CA THR A 92 8.76 -9.06 -36.31
C THR A 92 7.58 -10.01 -36.48
N ASP A 93 6.36 -9.45 -36.59
CA ASP A 93 5.19 -10.29 -36.89
C ASP A 93 5.11 -10.70 -38.37
N GLU A 94 4.13 -11.51 -38.72
CA GLU A 94 3.90 -12.02 -40.08
C GLU A 94 3.69 -10.90 -41.13
N THR A 95 3.34 -9.68 -40.65
CA THR A 95 3.12 -8.50 -41.49
C THR A 95 4.35 -7.60 -41.61
N GLY A 96 5.49 -7.99 -41.00
CA GLY A 96 6.71 -7.20 -40.98
C GLY A 96 6.71 -6.08 -39.94
N GLN A 97 5.71 -6.03 -39.04
CA GLN A 97 5.63 -5.01 -38.01
C GLN A 97 6.40 -5.43 -36.73
N PRO A 98 7.01 -4.47 -36.02
CA PRO A 98 7.75 -4.77 -34.79
C PRO A 98 6.80 -5.23 -33.69
N VAL A 99 7.20 -6.26 -32.94
CA VAL A 99 6.56 -6.76 -31.74
C VAL A 99 7.59 -6.77 -30.61
N TYR A 100 7.36 -5.94 -29.59
CA TYR A 100 8.27 -5.85 -28.45
C TYR A 100 8.02 -7.00 -27.46
N ARG A 101 9.11 -7.64 -26.99
CA ARG A 101 9.05 -8.59 -25.89
C ARG A 101 9.34 -7.89 -24.59
N LEU A 102 8.41 -8.03 -23.64
CA LEU A 102 8.45 -7.38 -22.34
C LEU A 102 8.68 -8.38 -21.22
N SER A 103 9.40 -7.96 -20.19
CA SER A 103 9.63 -8.75 -18.98
C SER A 103 9.40 -7.92 -17.72
N ARG A 104 8.39 -8.28 -16.96
CA ARG A 104 8.18 -7.79 -15.59
C ARG A 104 9.06 -8.56 -14.60
N ALA A 105 9.25 -9.86 -14.85
CA ALA A 105 10.11 -10.71 -14.03
C ALA A 105 11.53 -10.12 -13.93
N GLU A 106 12.06 -9.65 -15.05
CA GLU A 106 13.39 -9.03 -15.07
C GLU A 106 13.42 -7.69 -14.33
N ALA A 107 12.40 -6.83 -14.51
CA ALA A 107 12.29 -5.60 -13.73
C ALA A 107 12.25 -5.87 -12.21
N GLN A 108 11.56 -6.94 -11.79
CA GLN A 108 11.51 -7.38 -10.40
C GLN A 108 12.85 -7.94 -9.91
N ARG A 109 13.57 -8.73 -10.73
CA ARG A 109 14.92 -9.21 -10.38
C ARG A 109 15.91 -8.08 -10.20
N MET A 110 15.90 -7.09 -11.09
CA MET A 110 16.71 -5.89 -10.97
C MET A 110 16.39 -5.11 -9.68
N CYS A 111 15.09 -4.88 -9.41
CA CYS A 111 14.65 -4.21 -8.19
C CYS A 111 15.09 -4.95 -6.92
N LYS A 112 15.01 -6.28 -6.90
CA LYS A 112 15.49 -7.07 -5.77
C LYS A 112 16.99 -6.91 -5.60
N ALA A 113 17.77 -7.22 -6.62
CA ALA A 113 19.24 -7.27 -6.56
C ALA A 113 19.87 -5.91 -6.26
N GLU A 114 19.36 -4.83 -6.84
CA GLU A 114 19.98 -3.50 -6.75
C GLU A 114 19.41 -2.61 -5.63
N TYR A 115 18.22 -2.96 -5.11
CA TYR A 115 17.54 -2.14 -4.09
C TYR A 115 17.10 -2.94 -2.88
N LEU A 116 16.22 -3.95 -3.05
CA LEU A 116 15.57 -4.57 -1.90
C LEU A 116 16.49 -5.50 -1.10
N ASP A 117 17.43 -6.21 -1.76
CA ASP A 117 18.29 -7.18 -1.09
C ASP A 117 19.30 -6.52 -0.14
N GLY A 118 19.64 -5.24 -0.39
CA GLY A 118 20.47 -4.45 0.50
C GLY A 118 19.77 -3.90 1.73
N LEU A 119 18.44 -3.97 1.80
CA LEU A 119 17.67 -3.41 2.91
C LEU A 119 17.63 -4.39 4.09
N VAL A 120 17.74 -3.83 5.31
CA VAL A 120 17.75 -4.57 6.57
C VAL A 120 16.59 -4.16 7.49
N PRO A 121 16.25 -4.98 8.50
CA PRO A 121 15.26 -4.57 9.51
C PRO A 121 15.63 -3.23 10.15
N GLY A 122 14.66 -2.31 10.22
CA GLY A 122 14.83 -0.93 10.67
C GLY A 122 14.90 0.10 9.54
N ASP A 123 15.20 -0.30 8.31
CA ASP A 123 15.20 0.61 7.18
C ASP A 123 13.79 1.08 6.84
N ILE A 124 13.71 2.34 6.40
CA ILE A 124 12.46 2.97 5.96
C ILE A 124 12.40 2.94 4.43
N LEU A 125 11.27 2.50 3.89
CA LEU A 125 11.02 2.50 2.46
C LEU A 125 9.64 3.05 2.11
N PRO A 126 9.49 3.74 0.97
CA PRO A 126 8.19 4.13 0.44
C PRO A 126 7.50 2.90 -0.17
N CYS A 127 6.19 2.80 0.03
CA CYS A 127 5.39 1.77 -0.60
C CYS A 127 3.99 2.28 -0.95
N VAL A 128 3.26 1.53 -1.77
CA VAL A 128 1.88 1.81 -2.13
C VAL A 128 1.00 0.65 -1.69
N VAL A 129 -0.07 0.95 -0.97
CA VAL A 129 -1.06 -0.05 -0.55
C VAL A 129 -1.81 -0.56 -1.79
N THR A 130 -1.70 -1.84 -2.09
CA THR A 130 -2.31 -2.46 -3.28
C THR A 130 -3.59 -3.20 -2.96
N HIS A 131 -3.71 -3.75 -1.76
CA HIS A 131 -4.85 -4.55 -1.33
C HIS A 131 -4.97 -4.57 0.19
N ILE A 132 -6.20 -4.66 0.70
CA ILE A 132 -6.48 -4.71 2.15
C ILE A 132 -7.26 -5.98 2.44
N GLU A 133 -6.79 -6.74 3.44
CA GLU A 133 -7.41 -7.93 4.00
C GLU A 133 -7.65 -7.74 5.50
N PRO A 134 -8.52 -8.51 6.16
CA PRO A 134 -8.79 -8.34 7.59
C PRO A 134 -7.55 -8.45 8.48
N PHE A 135 -6.55 -9.22 8.08
CA PHE A 135 -5.30 -9.45 8.83
C PHE A 135 -4.18 -8.44 8.52
N GLY A 136 -4.34 -7.58 7.51
CA GLY A 136 -3.31 -6.61 7.11
C GLY A 136 -3.50 -6.04 5.73
N ALA A 137 -2.54 -5.24 5.28
CA ALA A 137 -2.49 -4.68 3.94
C ALA A 137 -1.29 -5.23 3.16
N PHE A 138 -1.48 -5.44 1.87
CA PHE A 138 -0.39 -5.73 0.93
C PHE A 138 0.10 -4.43 0.32
N CYS A 139 1.41 -4.26 0.31
CA CYS A 139 2.06 -3.06 -0.20
C CYS A 139 3.03 -3.42 -1.32
N ASP A 140 3.04 -2.61 -2.39
CA ASP A 140 4.07 -2.64 -3.43
C ASP A 140 5.30 -1.87 -2.92
N VAL A 141 6.42 -2.54 -2.79
CA VAL A 141 7.69 -1.97 -2.32
C VAL A 141 8.68 -1.67 -3.45
N GLY A 142 8.26 -1.91 -4.69
CA GLY A 142 9.02 -1.66 -5.91
C GLY A 142 8.68 -2.70 -6.99
N CYS A 143 8.49 -2.26 -8.22
CA CYS A 143 8.19 -3.09 -9.39
C CYS A 143 7.02 -4.09 -9.18
N GLY A 144 6.05 -3.75 -8.35
CA GLY A 144 4.94 -4.64 -7.99
C GLY A 144 5.36 -5.83 -7.12
N ILE A 145 6.49 -5.76 -6.42
CA ILE A 145 6.91 -6.74 -5.42
C ILE A 145 6.10 -6.51 -4.16
N SER A 146 5.37 -7.53 -3.74
CA SER A 146 4.43 -7.45 -2.63
C SER A 146 5.11 -7.69 -1.28
N ALA A 147 4.82 -6.83 -0.32
CA ALA A 147 5.17 -6.96 1.09
C ALA A 147 3.89 -6.96 1.94
N LEU A 148 3.95 -7.54 3.14
CA LEU A 148 2.82 -7.57 4.07
C LEU A 148 3.02 -6.52 5.17
N LEU A 149 2.00 -5.70 5.40
CA LEU A 149 1.85 -4.83 6.56
C LEU A 149 0.74 -5.41 7.45
N PRO A 150 1.07 -6.21 8.49
CA PRO A 150 0.08 -6.83 9.36
C PRO A 150 -0.70 -5.80 10.18
N ILE A 151 -1.94 -6.11 10.56
CA ILE A 151 -2.81 -5.21 11.32
C ILE A 151 -2.21 -4.81 12.68
N ASP A 152 -1.52 -5.73 13.34
CA ASP A 152 -0.82 -5.49 14.61
C ASP A 152 0.42 -4.58 14.47
N CYS A 153 0.89 -4.38 13.23
CA CYS A 153 2.01 -3.49 12.89
C CYS A 153 1.56 -2.10 12.39
N MET A 154 0.25 -1.82 12.38
CA MET A 154 -0.28 -0.53 11.89
C MET A 154 -0.53 0.48 12.98
N SER A 155 -0.79 0.04 14.20
CA SER A 155 -1.15 0.91 15.32
C SER A 155 -0.75 0.27 16.64
N VAL A 156 -0.48 1.08 17.65
CA VAL A 156 -0.36 0.64 19.05
C VAL A 156 -1.75 0.44 19.65
N SER A 157 -2.70 1.30 19.29
CA SER A 157 -4.11 1.11 19.63
C SER A 157 -4.69 -0.05 18.83
N ARG A 158 -5.55 -0.86 19.47
CA ARG A 158 -6.28 -1.91 18.77
C ARG A 158 -7.20 -1.29 17.72
N ILE A 159 -7.11 -1.78 16.51
CA ILE A 159 -7.97 -1.40 15.37
C ILE A 159 -8.76 -2.63 14.91
N SER A 160 -9.96 -2.43 14.40
CA SER A 160 -10.83 -3.50 13.92
C SER A 160 -10.56 -3.87 12.45
N SER A 161 -10.03 -2.92 11.69
CA SER A 161 -9.72 -3.11 10.27
C SER A 161 -8.46 -2.35 9.89
N PRO A 162 -7.62 -2.88 8.99
CA PRO A 162 -6.53 -2.12 8.40
C PRO A 162 -6.99 -0.85 7.66
N ALA A 163 -8.23 -0.83 7.15
CA ALA A 163 -8.85 0.33 6.51
C ALA A 163 -9.04 1.52 7.47
N ASP A 164 -8.95 1.30 8.79
CA ASP A 164 -8.94 2.38 9.79
C ASP A 164 -7.66 3.24 9.71
N ARG A 165 -6.61 2.75 9.04
CA ARG A 165 -5.29 3.40 8.95
C ARG A 165 -4.83 3.70 7.55
N VAL A 166 -5.13 2.84 6.59
CA VAL A 166 -4.62 2.93 5.23
C VAL A 166 -5.73 2.68 4.22
N SER A 167 -5.55 3.22 3.01
CA SER A 167 -6.47 3.04 1.89
C SER A 167 -5.74 2.46 0.69
N VAL A 168 -6.42 1.69 -0.15
CA VAL A 168 -5.86 1.17 -1.41
C VAL A 168 -5.44 2.34 -2.30
N GLY A 169 -4.23 2.28 -2.86
CA GLY A 169 -3.61 3.34 -3.66
C GLY A 169 -2.85 4.38 -2.83
N GLN A 170 -2.95 4.35 -1.50
CA GLN A 170 -2.23 5.30 -0.65
C GLN A 170 -0.73 5.03 -0.69
N GLN A 171 0.05 6.09 -0.85
CA GLN A 171 1.50 6.07 -0.66
C GLN A 171 1.81 6.28 0.82
N ILE A 172 2.60 5.40 1.39
CA ILE A 172 3.00 5.44 2.79
C ILE A 172 4.50 5.14 2.92
N LEU A 173 5.09 5.58 4.02
CA LEU A 173 6.40 5.12 4.47
C LEU A 173 6.19 3.95 5.44
N CYS A 174 6.99 2.92 5.29
CA CYS A 174 7.01 1.78 6.18
C CYS A 174 8.43 1.49 6.66
N VAL A 175 8.55 0.88 7.83
CA VAL A 175 9.79 0.30 8.34
C VAL A 175 9.77 -1.19 8.04
N ILE A 176 10.92 -1.75 7.65
CA ILE A 176 11.09 -3.21 7.53
C ILE A 176 11.19 -3.79 8.93
N ARG A 177 10.24 -4.65 9.31
CA ARG A 177 10.28 -5.38 10.57
C ARG A 177 11.19 -6.61 10.47
N ASN A 178 10.94 -7.44 9.48
CA ASN A 178 11.72 -8.65 9.17
C ASN A 178 11.38 -9.15 7.76
N ARG A 179 11.96 -10.31 7.39
CA ARG A 179 11.54 -11.09 6.22
C ARG A 179 10.84 -12.37 6.69
N ASP A 180 9.81 -12.78 5.96
CA ASP A 180 9.15 -14.05 6.21
C ASP A 180 10.01 -15.24 5.69
N PRO A 181 9.62 -16.50 5.96
CA PRO A 181 10.35 -17.67 5.49
C PRO A 181 10.47 -17.78 3.96
N GLN A 182 9.64 -17.05 3.22
CA GLN A 182 9.70 -16.95 1.75
C GLN A 182 10.54 -15.76 1.27
N GLY A 183 11.19 -15.03 2.19
CA GLY A 183 12.04 -13.87 1.90
C GLY A 183 11.28 -12.57 1.61
N ARG A 184 9.94 -12.53 1.79
CA ARG A 184 9.14 -11.33 1.57
C ARG A 184 9.22 -10.41 2.80
N PHE A 185 9.17 -9.11 2.57
CA PHE A 185 9.17 -8.15 3.68
C PHE A 185 7.88 -8.21 4.48
N VAL A 186 8.04 -8.16 5.80
CA VAL A 186 7.00 -7.83 6.77
C VAL A 186 7.27 -6.40 7.23
N LEU A 187 6.29 -5.53 7.02
CA LEU A 187 6.38 -4.09 7.24
C LEU A 187 5.71 -3.68 8.56
N THR A 188 6.06 -2.50 9.03
CA THR A 188 5.43 -1.85 10.17
C THR A 188 5.41 -0.33 9.96
N ILE A 189 4.36 0.35 10.46
CA ILE A 189 4.28 1.81 10.51
C ILE A 189 4.21 2.31 11.96
N ARG A 190 4.17 1.41 12.94
CA ARG A 190 4.05 1.77 14.36
C ARG A 190 5.19 2.64 14.83
N GLU A 191 6.40 2.31 14.42
CA GLU A 191 7.63 3.02 14.78
C GLU A 191 7.66 4.46 14.25
N LEU A 192 6.91 4.72 13.17
CA LEU A 192 6.79 6.06 12.57
C LEU A 192 5.74 6.94 13.26
N LEU A 193 4.90 6.36 14.12
CA LEU A 193 3.84 7.08 14.83
C LEU A 193 4.33 7.75 16.12
N GLY A 194 5.59 7.58 16.48
CA GLY A 194 6.17 8.03 17.76
C GLY A 194 5.82 7.12 18.93
N THR A 195 6.42 7.39 20.07
CA THR A 195 6.16 6.67 21.32
C THR A 195 4.83 7.12 21.94
N TRP A 196 4.28 6.29 22.85
CA TRP A 196 3.10 6.68 23.63
C TRP A 196 3.31 8.02 24.38
N ALA A 197 4.50 8.19 24.96
CA ALA A 197 4.83 9.39 25.74
C ALA A 197 4.88 10.66 24.86
N GLU A 198 5.50 10.58 23.68
CA GLU A 198 5.53 11.69 22.72
C GLU A 198 4.13 12.07 22.25
N ASN A 199 3.30 11.08 21.94
CA ASN A 199 1.91 11.32 21.52
C ASN A 199 1.07 11.88 22.68
N ALA A 200 1.25 11.37 23.91
CA ALA A 200 0.53 11.85 25.08
C ALA A 200 0.93 13.28 25.48
N ALA A 201 2.16 13.69 25.22
CA ALA A 201 2.65 15.05 25.51
C ALA A 201 1.94 16.13 24.69
N ALA A 202 1.28 15.76 23.59
CA ALA A 202 0.47 16.68 22.79
C ALA A 202 -0.88 17.03 23.43
N PHE A 203 -1.25 16.37 24.53
CA PHE A 203 -2.55 16.53 25.19
C PHE A 203 -2.40 16.91 26.65
N THR A 204 -3.38 17.68 27.18
CA THR A 204 -3.41 18.11 28.56
C THR A 204 -4.66 17.61 29.27
N VAL A 205 -4.52 17.35 30.60
CA VAL A 205 -5.67 17.04 31.46
C VAL A 205 -6.59 18.26 31.51
N GLY A 206 -7.88 18.05 31.34
CA GLY A 206 -8.87 19.16 31.28
C GLY A 206 -9.24 19.59 29.87
N GLU A 207 -8.54 19.09 28.85
CA GLU A 207 -8.81 19.38 27.45
C GLU A 207 -9.97 18.53 26.92
N THR A 208 -10.74 19.10 25.99
CA THR A 208 -11.77 18.39 25.23
C THR A 208 -11.33 18.26 23.78
N VAL A 209 -11.27 17.02 23.28
CA VAL A 209 -10.79 16.69 21.93
C VAL A 209 -11.78 15.79 21.22
N VAL A 210 -11.67 15.71 19.89
CA VAL A 210 -12.42 14.74 19.09
C VAL A 210 -11.65 13.41 19.10
N GLY A 211 -12.37 12.32 19.30
CA GLY A 211 -11.83 10.97 19.20
C GLY A 211 -12.72 10.07 18.37
N ILE A 212 -12.20 8.91 18.00
CA ILE A 212 -12.92 7.87 17.25
C ILE A 212 -13.16 6.69 18.17
N VAL A 213 -14.40 6.25 18.31
CA VAL A 213 -14.76 5.03 19.06
C VAL A 213 -14.13 3.83 18.36
N ARG A 214 -13.34 3.03 19.10
CA ARG A 214 -12.69 1.82 18.57
C ARG A 214 -13.39 0.54 19.02
N SER A 215 -13.81 0.47 20.28
CA SER A 215 -14.68 -0.61 20.76
C SER A 215 -15.54 -0.14 21.92
N VAL A 216 -16.67 -0.78 22.08
CA VAL A 216 -17.58 -0.61 23.22
C VAL A 216 -17.63 -1.93 23.96
N GLU A 217 -17.15 -1.93 25.21
CA GLU A 217 -17.07 -3.10 26.07
C GLU A 217 -17.95 -2.88 27.30
N GLU A 218 -18.30 -3.91 28.03
CA GLU A 218 -19.11 -3.80 29.26
C GLU A 218 -18.47 -2.91 30.31
N TYR A 219 -17.12 -2.92 30.38
CA TYR A 219 -16.34 -2.14 31.35
C TYR A 219 -15.92 -0.74 30.88
N GLY A 220 -16.25 -0.36 29.65
CA GLY A 220 -15.95 0.96 29.11
C GLY A 220 -15.82 1.03 27.61
N THR A 221 -15.78 2.24 27.09
CA THR A 221 -15.63 2.57 25.67
C THR A 221 -14.21 3.01 25.38
N PHE A 222 -13.53 2.33 24.44
CA PHE A 222 -12.21 2.76 23.96
C PHE A 222 -12.37 3.80 22.89
N VAL A 223 -11.78 4.97 23.13
CA VAL A 223 -11.80 6.10 22.17
C VAL A 223 -10.37 6.48 21.83
N GLU A 224 -10.05 6.48 20.55
CA GLU A 224 -8.77 6.90 20.02
C GLU A 224 -8.78 8.40 19.78
N ILE A 225 -7.85 9.12 20.41
CA ILE A 225 -7.68 10.58 20.29
C ILE A 225 -6.52 10.95 19.34
N ALA A 226 -5.61 10.04 19.09
CA ALA A 226 -4.57 10.11 18.07
C ALA A 226 -4.24 8.69 17.57
N PRO A 227 -3.65 8.51 16.37
CA PRO A 227 -3.40 7.19 15.76
C PRO A 227 -2.67 6.18 16.64
N ASN A 228 -1.96 6.65 17.65
CA ASN A 228 -1.17 5.83 18.59
C ASN A 228 -1.63 5.99 20.04
N LEU A 229 -2.76 6.63 20.30
CA LEU A 229 -3.18 7.01 21.62
C LEU A 229 -4.68 6.79 21.80
N ALA A 230 -5.04 5.78 22.57
CA ALA A 230 -6.43 5.51 22.95
C ALA A 230 -6.62 5.67 24.46
N GLY A 231 -7.75 6.21 24.85
CA GLY A 231 -8.20 6.30 26.23
C GLY A 231 -9.45 5.47 26.47
N LEU A 232 -9.73 5.23 27.75
CA LEU A 232 -10.92 4.53 28.22
C LEU A 232 -11.90 5.55 28.83
N ALA A 233 -13.11 5.56 28.29
CA ALA A 233 -14.28 6.25 28.84
C ALA A 233 -15.23 5.27 29.52
N GLU A 234 -16.21 5.79 30.28
CA GLU A 234 -17.31 4.98 30.81
C GLU A 234 -18.09 4.32 29.67
N SER A 235 -18.67 3.14 29.95
CA SER A 235 -19.45 2.38 28.95
C SER A 235 -20.66 3.21 28.50
N CYS A 236 -20.85 3.30 27.19
CA CYS A 236 -21.99 3.96 26.57
C CYS A 236 -22.52 3.07 25.45
N SER A 237 -23.67 2.45 25.65
CA SER A 237 -24.28 1.47 24.73
C SER A 237 -24.73 2.06 23.40
N ASP A 238 -24.90 3.40 23.36
CA ASP A 238 -25.43 4.09 22.17
C ASP A 238 -24.34 4.43 21.12
N LEU A 239 -23.08 4.10 21.43
CA LEU A 239 -21.95 4.36 20.57
C LEU A 239 -21.60 3.14 19.73
N VAL A 240 -21.16 3.38 18.52
CA VAL A 240 -20.70 2.35 17.60
C VAL A 240 -19.24 2.55 17.19
N PRO A 241 -18.47 1.48 16.96
CA PRO A 241 -17.12 1.59 16.44
C PRO A 241 -17.05 2.40 15.14
N GLY A 242 -16.05 3.29 15.03
CA GLY A 242 -15.89 4.23 13.91
C GLY A 242 -16.58 5.58 14.11
N GLN A 243 -17.43 5.74 15.11
CA GLN A 243 -18.14 6.99 15.40
C GLN A 243 -17.18 8.04 15.98
N ALA A 244 -17.30 9.27 15.49
CA ALA A 244 -16.61 10.42 16.08
C ALA A 244 -17.36 10.91 17.33
N VAL A 245 -16.62 11.17 18.40
CA VAL A 245 -17.16 11.67 19.67
C VAL A 245 -16.26 12.76 20.24
N SER A 246 -16.85 13.71 20.96
CA SER A 246 -16.09 14.64 21.80
C SER A 246 -15.81 14.00 23.15
N VAL A 247 -14.56 14.00 23.56
CA VAL A 247 -14.11 13.45 24.83
C VAL A 247 -13.32 14.46 25.62
N TYR A 248 -13.60 14.50 26.92
CA TYR A 248 -12.84 15.29 27.89
C TYR A 248 -11.76 14.40 28.49
N ILE A 249 -10.52 14.89 28.54
CA ILE A 249 -9.38 14.19 29.11
C ILE A 249 -9.39 14.38 30.64
N LYS A 250 -9.88 13.36 31.35
CA LYS A 250 -9.99 13.40 32.80
C LYS A 250 -8.64 13.18 33.49
N ASN A 251 -7.80 12.28 32.95
CA ASN A 251 -6.50 11.98 33.52
C ASN A 251 -5.57 11.33 32.48
N ILE A 252 -4.29 11.64 32.57
CA ILE A 252 -3.21 10.99 31.79
C ILE A 252 -2.28 10.31 32.80
N LEU A 253 -2.07 9.00 32.66
CA LEU A 253 -1.28 8.15 33.57
C LEU A 253 -0.07 7.58 32.81
N PRO A 254 1.05 8.32 32.70
CA PRO A 254 2.22 7.93 31.89
C PRO A 254 2.79 6.57 32.30
N ASP A 255 2.96 6.32 33.58
CA ASP A 255 3.52 5.06 34.12
C ASP A 255 2.73 3.81 33.70
N LYS A 256 1.44 3.97 33.45
CA LYS A 256 0.53 2.88 33.04
C LYS A 256 0.19 2.93 31.55
N MET A 257 0.69 3.92 30.83
CA MET A 257 0.32 4.23 29.43
C MET A 257 -1.21 4.22 29.23
N LYS A 258 -1.94 4.93 30.12
CA LYS A 258 -3.41 4.98 30.15
C LYS A 258 -3.91 6.42 30.15
N ILE A 259 -4.99 6.65 29.42
CA ILE A 259 -5.76 7.89 29.45
C ILE A 259 -7.17 7.56 29.91
N LYS A 260 -7.68 8.34 30.88
CA LYS A 260 -9.08 8.30 31.28
C LYS A 260 -9.83 9.41 30.58
N LEU A 261 -10.90 9.07 29.91
CA LEU A 261 -11.75 9.96 29.15
C LEU A 261 -13.16 10.03 29.72
N VAL A 262 -13.87 11.11 29.43
CA VAL A 262 -15.30 11.25 29.64
C VAL A 262 -15.92 11.67 28.31
N ILE A 263 -16.95 10.96 27.84
CA ILE A 263 -17.66 11.30 26.62
C ILE A 263 -18.52 12.54 26.90
N ALA A 264 -18.23 13.62 26.20
CA ALA A 264 -18.92 14.92 26.38
C ALA A 264 -20.13 15.04 25.43
N VAL A 265 -20.00 14.64 24.16
CA VAL A 265 -21.06 14.66 23.13
C VAL A 265 -20.79 13.58 22.10
N SER A 266 -21.83 12.87 21.68
CA SER A 266 -21.78 11.98 20.51
C SER A 266 -22.30 12.74 19.27
N TYR A 267 -21.51 12.79 18.21
CA TYR A 267 -21.96 13.33 16.93
C TYR A 267 -22.65 12.20 16.14
N THR A 268 -23.97 12.14 16.22
CA THR A 268 -24.77 11.36 15.28
C THR A 268 -24.95 12.21 14.02
N HIS A 269 -24.35 11.79 12.90
CA HIS A 269 -24.52 12.31 11.54
C HIS A 269 -24.94 13.79 11.40
N LEU A 270 -23.99 14.68 11.21
CA LEU A 270 -24.26 15.96 10.56
C LEU A 270 -24.47 15.71 9.07
N THR A 271 -25.70 15.48 8.66
CA THR A 271 -26.11 15.75 7.28
C THR A 271 -26.00 17.24 7.05
N LEU A 272 -25.06 17.66 6.21
CA LEU A 272 -25.04 19.04 5.69
C LEU A 272 -26.38 19.31 5.00
N PRO A 273 -27.08 20.42 5.33
CA PRO A 273 -28.29 20.78 4.59
C PRO A 273 -27.89 21.21 3.17
N THR A 274 -28.20 20.37 2.20
CA THR A 274 -28.25 20.74 0.79
C THR A 274 -29.53 21.50 0.55
N SER A 275 -29.51 22.83 0.72
CA SER A 275 -30.47 23.70 0.05
C SER A 275 -30.06 25.16 0.23
N LEU A 276 -29.52 25.73 -0.81
CA LEU A 276 -29.75 27.13 -1.14
C LEU A 276 -30.06 27.15 -2.64
N SER A 277 -31.38 27.03 -2.90
CA SER A 277 -32.00 27.58 -4.08
C SER A 277 -32.15 29.09 -3.83
N VAL A 278 -31.63 29.92 -4.68
CA VAL A 278 -32.26 31.07 -5.38
C VAL A 278 -31.34 31.47 -6.51
#